data_50d7b586a6979397aee92cd9acfd748c
#
_entry.id   50d7b586a6979397aee92cd9acfd748c
#
_cell.length_a   1.000
_cell.length_b   1.000
_cell.length_c   1.000
_cell.angle_alpha   90.00
_cell.angle_beta   90.00
_cell.angle_gamma   90.00
#
_symmetry.space_group_name_H-M   'P 1'
#
loop_
_entity.id
_entity.type
_entity.pdbx_description
1 polymer ?
#
loop_
_entity_poly.entity_id
_entity_poly.type
_entity_poly.pdbx_seq_one_letter_code
_entity_poly.pdbx_strand_id
1 'polypeptide(L)'
;MISFVGAGPGAADLVTLRGAERLAAADVVIWASSLVPGALLDHCGPAVTVHDSATMTLEDVLAVYAAHDDATTIVRLHSGDPSLYGAIQEQIDWCHAHDRRWEIVPGVSSVSAASALAGRELTIPGVSQTVVLTRLAGRTAASMPGDTGVAAFARHGATMAVLLSAARPDELQAELLGPDSAYRVDTPTVIVVRATWPDEQVVHGTVGTLADDLRATGATMTALVLVGDALATTESERRSHLYAPAYTTAYRLRSEAGSAAGRPSARRSPGQATQSGEDRPVELGADHQISSPTRP
;
A
#
# COMPACT_ATOMS: atom_id res chain seq x y z
N MET A 1 -9.59 -22.95 6.50
CA MET A 1 -9.47 -21.80 5.56
C MET A 1 -8.18 -21.05 5.82
N ILE A 2 -7.47 -20.55 4.79
CA ILE A 2 -6.24 -19.77 4.93
C ILE A 2 -6.52 -18.31 4.60
N SER A 3 -6.27 -17.38 5.53
CA SER A 3 -6.45 -15.94 5.34
C SER A 3 -5.09 -15.25 5.28
N PHE A 4 -4.76 -14.64 4.13
CA PHE A 4 -3.59 -13.79 3.96
C PHE A 4 -3.95 -12.39 4.45
N VAL A 5 -3.49 -12.02 5.64
CA VAL A 5 -3.93 -10.81 6.34
C VAL A 5 -2.83 -9.75 6.35
N GLY A 6 -3.17 -8.54 5.94
CA GLY A 6 -2.29 -7.38 6.08
C GLY A 6 -2.23 -6.91 7.52
N ALA A 7 -1.02 -6.92 8.07
CA ALA A 7 -0.71 -6.48 9.43
C ALA A 7 -0.70 -4.95 9.59
N GLY A 8 -0.72 -4.23 8.48
CA GLY A 8 -0.43 -2.80 8.50
C GLY A 8 1.09 -2.52 8.56
N PRO A 9 1.48 -1.22 8.61
CA PRO A 9 2.87 -0.80 8.46
C PRO A 9 3.72 -0.96 9.74
N GLY A 10 3.09 -1.08 10.91
CA GLY A 10 3.77 -1.14 12.20
C GLY A 10 2.82 -1.06 13.39
N ALA A 11 2.18 0.08 13.60
CA ALA A 11 1.27 0.26 14.73
C ALA A 11 0.10 -0.75 14.67
N ALA A 12 -0.19 -1.38 15.78
CA ALA A 12 -1.19 -2.45 15.87
C ALA A 12 -2.62 -1.97 15.56
N ASP A 13 -2.92 -0.70 15.84
CA ASP A 13 -4.21 -0.05 15.54
C ASP A 13 -4.44 0.25 14.06
N LEU A 14 -3.41 0.04 13.22
CA LEU A 14 -3.52 0.13 11.75
C LEU A 14 -3.87 -1.21 11.09
N VAL A 15 -4.12 -2.26 11.86
CA VAL A 15 -4.76 -3.46 11.34
C VAL A 15 -6.21 -3.14 10.96
N THR A 16 -6.70 -3.74 9.87
CA THR A 16 -8.11 -3.56 9.53
C THR A 16 -9.01 -4.33 10.51
N LEU A 17 -10.26 -3.86 10.72
CA LEU A 17 -11.22 -4.56 11.56
C LEU A 17 -11.37 -6.04 11.13
N ARG A 18 -11.43 -6.28 9.81
CA ARG A 18 -11.49 -7.65 9.29
C ARG A 18 -10.22 -8.45 9.61
N GLY A 19 -9.04 -7.82 9.56
CA GLY A 19 -7.78 -8.45 9.94
C GLY A 19 -7.77 -8.87 11.41
N ALA A 20 -8.22 -7.99 12.30
CA ALA A 20 -8.35 -8.28 13.73
C ALA A 20 -9.37 -9.41 14.00
N GLU A 21 -10.51 -9.41 13.31
CA GLU A 21 -11.50 -10.50 13.39
C GLU A 21 -10.93 -11.85 12.94
N ARG A 22 -10.08 -11.86 11.89
CA ARG A 22 -9.44 -13.09 11.44
C ARG A 22 -8.40 -13.59 12.44
N LEU A 23 -7.63 -12.70 13.05
CA LEU A 23 -6.69 -13.04 14.12
C LEU A 23 -7.42 -13.62 15.34
N ALA A 24 -8.53 -13.00 15.77
CA ALA A 24 -9.32 -13.45 16.90
C ALA A 24 -9.94 -14.86 16.70
N ALA A 25 -10.23 -15.22 15.45
CA ALA A 25 -10.82 -16.51 15.08
C ALA A 25 -9.77 -17.54 14.62
N ALA A 26 -8.47 -17.23 14.68
CA ALA A 26 -7.43 -18.10 14.18
C ALA A 26 -7.11 -19.25 15.14
N ASP A 27 -7.03 -20.47 14.60
CA ASP A 27 -6.44 -21.62 15.29
C ASP A 27 -4.90 -21.60 15.16
N VAL A 28 -4.42 -21.13 14.01
CA VAL A 28 -2.99 -21.06 13.69
C VAL A 28 -2.66 -19.68 13.09
N VAL A 29 -1.58 -19.08 13.57
CA VAL A 29 -1.03 -17.84 12.99
C VAL A 29 0.41 -18.07 12.56
N ILE A 30 0.71 -17.74 11.31
CA ILE A 30 2.07 -17.71 10.78
C ILE A 30 2.44 -16.23 10.52
N TRP A 31 3.45 -15.73 11.20
CA TRP A 31 3.87 -14.32 11.13
C TRP A 31 5.36 -14.19 11.00
N ALA A 32 5.87 -13.03 10.56
CA ALA A 32 7.29 -12.76 10.49
C ALA A 32 7.67 -11.75 11.59
N SER A 33 8.26 -12.21 12.68
CA SER A 33 8.66 -11.38 13.83
C SER A 33 9.59 -10.22 13.46
N SER A 34 10.36 -10.38 12.39
CA SER A 34 11.29 -9.37 11.86
C SER A 34 10.59 -8.18 11.19
N LEU A 35 9.32 -8.31 10.78
CA LEU A 35 8.60 -7.32 9.99
C LEU A 35 7.24 -6.92 10.57
N VAL A 36 6.72 -7.68 11.52
CA VAL A 36 5.38 -7.50 12.10
C VAL A 36 5.49 -7.42 13.61
N PRO A 37 4.96 -6.39 14.27
CA PRO A 37 5.01 -6.23 15.72
C PRO A 37 4.26 -7.34 16.45
N GLY A 38 4.83 -7.81 17.56
CA GLY A 38 4.21 -8.84 18.41
C GLY A 38 2.87 -8.43 19.01
N ALA A 39 2.63 -7.13 19.21
CA ALA A 39 1.36 -6.60 19.71
C ALA A 39 0.14 -6.98 18.86
N LEU A 40 0.32 -7.34 17.59
CA LEU A 40 -0.77 -7.84 16.77
C LEU A 40 -1.27 -9.22 17.19
N LEU A 41 -0.43 -10.01 17.85
CA LEU A 41 -0.82 -11.31 18.40
C LEU A 41 -1.76 -11.18 19.60
N ASP A 42 -1.87 -9.99 20.23
CA ASP A 42 -2.82 -9.71 21.31
C ASP A 42 -4.29 -9.78 20.83
N HIS A 43 -4.52 -9.71 19.51
CA HIS A 43 -5.84 -9.96 18.92
C HIS A 43 -6.21 -11.43 18.88
N CYS A 44 -5.27 -12.35 19.05
CA CYS A 44 -5.51 -13.79 18.94
C CYS A 44 -6.18 -14.36 20.19
N GLY A 45 -6.92 -15.44 20.00
CA GLY A 45 -7.45 -16.23 21.10
C GLY A 45 -6.34 -16.94 21.91
N PRO A 46 -6.59 -17.28 23.19
CA PRO A 46 -5.57 -17.84 24.07
C PRO A 46 -5.07 -19.25 23.69
N ALA A 47 -5.77 -19.93 22.80
CA ALA A 47 -5.43 -21.29 22.34
C ALA A 47 -4.72 -21.31 20.97
N VAL A 48 -4.40 -20.13 20.41
CA VAL A 48 -3.78 -20.03 19.09
C VAL A 48 -2.38 -20.67 19.06
N THR A 49 -2.07 -21.40 18.00
CA THR A 49 -0.71 -21.86 17.72
C THR A 49 -0.01 -20.82 16.83
N VAL A 50 1.14 -20.33 17.26
CA VAL A 50 1.90 -19.28 16.54
C VAL A 50 3.20 -19.84 15.99
N HIS A 51 3.43 -19.63 14.69
CA HIS A 51 4.69 -19.96 14.00
C HIS A 51 5.39 -18.67 13.56
N ASP A 52 6.67 -18.51 13.93
CA ASP A 52 7.49 -17.41 13.44
C ASP A 52 8.17 -17.80 12.12
N SER A 53 7.76 -17.16 11.04
CA SER A 53 8.28 -17.43 9.70
C SER A 53 9.56 -16.62 9.36
N ALA A 54 10.15 -15.91 10.30
CA ALA A 54 11.39 -15.16 10.04
C ALA A 54 12.55 -16.05 9.58
N THR A 55 12.54 -17.34 9.94
CA THR A 55 13.55 -18.34 9.57
C THR A 55 13.01 -19.46 8.69
N MET A 56 11.74 -19.42 8.29
CA MET A 56 11.08 -20.43 7.46
C MET A 56 11.35 -20.22 5.97
N THR A 57 11.46 -21.32 5.24
CA THR A 57 11.33 -21.36 3.78
C THR A 57 9.87 -21.40 3.36
N LEU A 58 9.59 -21.32 2.05
CA LEU A 58 8.24 -21.52 1.53
C LEU A 58 7.72 -22.92 1.88
N GLU A 59 8.57 -23.94 1.73
CA GLU A 59 8.23 -25.34 2.01
C GLU A 59 7.84 -25.54 3.48
N ASP A 60 8.51 -24.85 4.42
CA ASP A 60 8.16 -24.92 5.84
C ASP A 60 6.77 -24.31 6.10
N VAL A 61 6.44 -23.19 5.46
CA VAL A 61 5.12 -22.55 5.53
C VAL A 61 4.06 -23.48 4.94
N LEU A 62 4.32 -24.07 3.78
CA LEU A 62 3.40 -25.02 3.12
C LEU A 62 3.22 -26.30 3.94
N ALA A 63 4.26 -26.76 4.64
CA ALA A 63 4.15 -27.90 5.57
C ALA A 63 3.21 -27.59 6.73
N VAL A 64 3.21 -26.36 7.27
CA VAL A 64 2.21 -25.94 8.27
C VAL A 64 0.80 -26.01 7.69
N TYR A 65 0.59 -25.53 6.45
CA TYR A 65 -0.72 -25.63 5.80
C TYR A 65 -1.18 -27.08 5.62
N ALA A 66 -0.27 -27.95 5.18
CA ALA A 66 -0.55 -29.36 4.94
C ALA A 66 -0.83 -30.17 6.22
N ALA A 67 -0.26 -29.76 7.36
CA ALA A 67 -0.46 -30.40 8.65
C ALA A 67 -1.87 -30.18 9.25
N HIS A 68 -2.68 -29.30 8.67
CA HIS A 68 -3.99 -28.93 9.19
C HIS A 68 -5.09 -29.21 8.16
N ASP A 69 -6.25 -29.60 8.64
CA ASP A 69 -7.43 -29.88 7.82
C ASP A 69 -8.16 -28.60 7.36
N ASP A 70 -9.23 -28.77 6.58
CA ASP A 70 -10.03 -27.66 6.06
C ASP A 70 -10.90 -26.97 7.12
N ALA A 71 -11.12 -27.60 8.28
CA ALA A 71 -11.84 -26.99 9.39
C ALA A 71 -10.99 -25.97 10.12
N THR A 72 -9.65 -26.14 10.11
CA THR A 72 -8.69 -25.25 10.77
C THR A 72 -8.62 -23.89 10.10
N THR A 73 -8.69 -22.84 10.92
CA THR A 73 -8.55 -21.44 10.47
C THR A 73 -7.09 -21.00 10.62
N ILE A 74 -6.42 -20.76 9.50
CA ILE A 74 -5.02 -20.33 9.46
C ILE A 74 -4.94 -18.88 9.02
N VAL A 75 -4.25 -18.03 9.78
CA VAL A 75 -3.90 -16.67 9.39
C VAL A 75 -2.42 -16.62 9.01
N ARG A 76 -2.15 -16.20 7.76
CA ARG A 76 -0.81 -15.82 7.30
C ARG A 76 -0.70 -14.30 7.37
N LEU A 77 0.03 -13.79 8.35
CA LEU A 77 0.15 -12.36 8.63
C LEU A 77 1.33 -11.76 7.87
N HIS A 78 1.06 -10.73 7.06
CA HIS A 78 2.03 -10.05 6.21
C HIS A 78 2.19 -8.59 6.63
N SER A 79 3.43 -8.08 6.64
CA SER A 79 3.68 -6.66 6.84
C SER A 79 3.01 -5.81 5.74
N GLY A 80 2.42 -4.68 6.11
CA GLY A 80 1.71 -3.81 5.18
C GLY A 80 0.47 -4.45 4.59
N ASP A 81 0.45 -4.56 3.27
CA ASP A 81 -0.59 -5.22 2.47
C ASP A 81 -0.02 -6.46 1.76
N PRO A 82 -0.67 -7.63 1.84
CA PRO A 82 -0.18 -8.87 1.23
C PRO A 82 0.02 -8.79 -0.28
N SER A 83 -0.72 -7.93 -0.98
CA SER A 83 -0.67 -7.80 -2.44
C SER A 83 0.55 -7.02 -2.95
N LEU A 84 1.30 -6.36 -2.04
CA LEU A 84 2.49 -5.57 -2.38
C LEU A 84 3.75 -6.23 -1.80
N TYR A 85 4.49 -6.95 -2.64
CA TYR A 85 5.72 -7.66 -2.27
C TYR A 85 5.55 -8.71 -1.15
N GLY A 86 4.32 -9.21 -0.95
CA GLY A 86 4.01 -10.20 0.10
C GLY A 86 4.43 -11.63 -0.24
N ALA A 87 4.87 -11.93 -1.46
CA ALA A 87 5.21 -13.28 -1.93
C ALA A 87 4.10 -14.31 -1.63
N ILE A 88 2.84 -13.91 -1.85
CA ILE A 88 1.68 -14.77 -1.55
C ILE A 88 1.24 -15.63 -2.74
N GLN A 89 1.69 -15.32 -3.96
CA GLN A 89 1.18 -16.01 -5.15
C GLN A 89 1.48 -17.51 -5.12
N GLU A 90 2.70 -17.90 -4.76
CA GLU A 90 3.11 -19.30 -4.66
C GLU A 90 2.29 -20.06 -3.59
N GLN A 91 1.93 -19.38 -2.50
CA GLN A 91 1.09 -19.93 -1.43
C GLN A 91 -0.38 -20.09 -1.90
N ILE A 92 -0.88 -19.12 -2.68
CA ILE A 92 -2.21 -19.20 -3.31
C ILE A 92 -2.26 -20.34 -4.32
N ASP A 93 -1.22 -20.49 -5.13
CA ASP A 93 -1.12 -21.60 -6.11
C ASP A 93 -1.13 -22.96 -5.41
N TRP A 94 -0.45 -23.06 -4.26
CA TRP A 94 -0.55 -24.24 -3.41
C TRP A 94 -1.99 -24.49 -2.90
N CYS A 95 -2.68 -23.43 -2.47
CA CYS A 95 -4.08 -23.54 -2.05
C CYS A 95 -4.97 -24.08 -3.17
N HIS A 96 -4.79 -23.58 -4.39
CA HIS A 96 -5.51 -24.09 -5.58
C HIS A 96 -5.21 -25.55 -5.87
N ALA A 97 -3.93 -25.95 -5.79
CA ALA A 97 -3.52 -27.34 -6.04
C ALA A 97 -4.05 -28.35 -5.02
N HIS A 98 -4.45 -27.88 -3.82
CA HIS A 98 -4.91 -28.71 -2.71
C HIS A 98 -6.37 -28.46 -2.32
N ASP A 99 -7.14 -27.78 -3.19
CA ASP A 99 -8.55 -27.40 -2.96
C ASP A 99 -8.79 -26.68 -1.63
N ARG A 100 -7.76 -25.97 -1.10
CA ARG A 100 -7.84 -25.20 0.15
C ARG A 100 -8.54 -23.87 -0.08
N ARG A 101 -9.54 -23.56 0.73
CA ARG A 101 -10.19 -22.24 0.73
C ARG A 101 -9.24 -21.19 1.27
N TRP A 102 -9.18 -20.07 0.59
CA TRP A 102 -8.34 -18.93 0.98
C TRP A 102 -9.03 -17.60 0.70
N GLU A 103 -8.50 -16.54 1.33
CA GLU A 103 -8.88 -15.15 1.06
C GLU A 103 -7.68 -14.23 1.26
N ILE A 104 -7.74 -13.02 0.68
CA ILE A 104 -6.82 -11.93 0.98
C ILE A 104 -7.60 -10.87 1.77
N VAL A 105 -7.10 -10.50 2.93
CA VAL A 105 -7.59 -9.38 3.72
C VAL A 105 -6.62 -8.22 3.56
N PRO A 106 -7.01 -7.14 2.86
CA PRO A 106 -6.13 -6.00 2.64
C PRO A 106 -5.63 -5.37 3.94
N GLY A 107 -4.43 -4.81 3.88
CA GLY A 107 -3.82 -4.05 4.98
C GLY A 107 -3.47 -2.62 4.59
N VAL A 108 -3.10 -1.80 5.55
CA VAL A 108 -2.56 -0.47 5.29
C VAL A 108 -1.12 -0.61 4.79
N SER A 109 -0.89 -0.24 3.52
CA SER A 109 0.44 -0.29 2.92
C SER A 109 1.42 0.66 3.60
N SER A 110 2.69 0.27 3.69
CA SER A 110 3.78 1.14 4.14
C SER A 110 3.92 2.41 3.29
N VAL A 111 3.50 2.37 2.02
CA VAL A 111 3.49 3.55 1.13
C VAL A 111 2.48 4.59 1.63
N SER A 112 1.27 4.16 2.02
CA SER A 112 0.26 5.04 2.59
C SER A 112 0.70 5.60 3.94
N ALA A 113 1.33 4.79 4.78
CA ALA A 113 1.86 5.24 6.06
C ALA A 113 3.00 6.26 5.87
N ALA A 114 3.92 6.00 4.94
CA ALA A 114 5.00 6.93 4.63
C ALA A 114 4.48 8.28 4.09
N SER A 115 3.45 8.24 3.24
CA SER A 115 2.77 9.45 2.75
C SER A 115 2.15 10.25 3.90
N ALA A 116 1.48 9.58 4.84
CA ALA A 116 0.89 10.21 6.01
C ALA A 116 1.95 10.84 6.91
N LEU A 117 3.07 10.16 7.17
CA LEU A 117 4.18 10.65 7.98
C LEU A 117 4.93 11.80 7.29
N ALA A 118 5.06 11.77 5.96
CA ALA A 118 5.59 12.88 5.18
C ALA A 118 4.63 14.08 5.16
N GLY A 119 3.37 13.92 5.59
CA GLY A 119 2.35 14.97 5.53
C GLY A 119 2.01 15.40 4.09
N ARG A 120 2.13 14.47 3.12
CA ARG A 120 1.98 14.80 1.69
C ARG A 120 1.05 13.83 0.98
N GLU A 121 0.18 14.38 0.14
CA GLU A 121 -0.52 13.63 -0.89
C GLU A 121 0.46 13.30 -2.02
N LEU A 122 0.45 12.05 -2.49
CA LEU A 122 1.37 11.61 -3.55
C LEU A 122 0.89 11.99 -4.95
N THR A 123 -0.39 12.41 -5.09
CA THR A 123 -1.06 12.72 -6.36
C THR A 123 -1.56 14.14 -6.41
N ILE A 124 -0.66 15.12 -6.34
CA ILE A 124 -1.00 16.54 -6.31
C ILE A 124 -1.40 17.04 -7.71
N PRO A 125 -2.59 17.65 -7.89
CA PRO A 125 -3.06 18.17 -9.15
C PRO A 125 -2.04 19.12 -9.81
N GLY A 126 -1.74 18.86 -11.10
CA GLY A 126 -0.80 19.66 -11.88
C GLY A 126 0.68 19.53 -11.46
N VAL A 127 1.00 18.63 -10.52
CA VAL A 127 2.37 18.26 -10.15
C VAL A 127 2.64 16.81 -10.55
N SER A 128 1.94 15.87 -9.96
CA SER A 128 2.01 14.44 -10.29
C SER A 128 0.65 13.80 -10.10
N GLN A 129 0.19 13.00 -11.07
CA GLN A 129 -1.04 12.20 -10.97
C GLN A 129 -0.75 10.70 -11.04
N THR A 130 0.54 10.34 -11.04
CA THR A 130 1.01 8.96 -11.15
C THR A 130 1.89 8.64 -9.97
N VAL A 131 1.66 7.49 -9.36
CA VAL A 131 2.53 6.92 -8.32
C VAL A 131 3.09 5.60 -8.83
N VAL A 132 4.42 5.52 -8.90
CA VAL A 132 5.13 4.29 -9.26
C VAL A 132 5.59 3.60 -7.99
N LEU A 133 5.19 2.35 -7.81
CA LEU A 133 5.70 1.47 -6.76
C LEU A 133 6.73 0.54 -7.38
N THR A 134 7.97 0.64 -6.96
CA THR A 134 9.06 -0.17 -7.50
C THR A 134 10.09 -0.51 -6.41
N ARG A 135 11.10 -1.25 -6.80
CA ARG A 135 12.24 -1.61 -5.96
C ARG A 135 13.53 -1.54 -6.74
N LEU A 136 14.63 -1.36 -6.05
CA LEU A 136 15.94 -1.46 -6.66
C LEU A 136 16.22 -2.93 -7.04
N ALA A 137 16.78 -3.16 -8.23
CA ALA A 137 17.21 -4.48 -8.65
C ALA A 137 18.31 -4.97 -7.72
N GLY A 138 18.09 -6.02 -6.95
CA GLY A 138 18.99 -6.51 -5.95
C GLY A 138 19.36 -7.97 -6.11
N ARG A 139 19.55 -8.68 -4.97
CA ARG A 139 19.79 -10.13 -4.95
C ARG A 139 18.73 -10.92 -5.74
N THR A 140 17.54 -10.37 -5.88
CA THR A 140 16.43 -10.92 -6.63
C THR A 140 16.26 -10.27 -8.01
N ALA A 141 17.30 -9.68 -8.59
CA ALA A 141 17.27 -9.05 -9.92
C ALA A 141 16.77 -10.02 -11.00
N ALA A 142 17.12 -11.31 -10.89
CA ALA A 142 16.66 -12.35 -11.80
C ALA A 142 15.11 -12.52 -11.83
N SER A 143 14.40 -12.08 -10.78
CA SER A 143 12.93 -12.11 -10.72
C SER A 143 12.27 -10.79 -11.16
N MET A 144 13.04 -9.80 -11.59
CA MET A 144 12.50 -8.55 -12.13
C MET A 144 12.45 -8.65 -13.66
N PRO A 145 11.30 -8.34 -14.27
CA PRO A 145 11.24 -8.16 -15.72
C PRO A 145 12.19 -7.03 -16.14
N GLY A 146 12.75 -7.10 -17.36
CA GLY A 146 13.53 -6.00 -17.93
C GLY A 146 12.72 -4.69 -17.94
N ASP A 147 13.41 -3.56 -17.81
CA ASP A 147 12.82 -2.21 -17.85
C ASP A 147 11.75 -1.91 -16.79
N THR A 148 11.82 -2.57 -15.62
CA THR A 148 10.90 -2.31 -14.49
C THR A 148 11.62 -1.80 -13.24
N GLY A 149 12.91 -1.48 -13.32
CA GLY A 149 13.73 -0.92 -12.23
C GLY A 149 13.52 0.59 -12.04
N VAL A 150 14.19 1.12 -11.02
CA VAL A 150 14.15 2.55 -10.66
C VAL A 150 14.54 3.44 -11.85
N ALA A 151 15.64 3.14 -12.53
CA ALA A 151 16.12 3.92 -13.68
C ALA A 151 15.10 3.99 -14.82
N ALA A 152 14.39 2.87 -15.08
CA ALA A 152 13.38 2.84 -16.14
C ALA A 152 12.21 3.77 -15.89
N PHE A 153 11.77 3.90 -14.62
CA PHE A 153 10.67 4.78 -14.25
C PHE A 153 11.10 6.20 -13.91
N ALA A 154 12.37 6.44 -13.59
CA ALA A 154 12.90 7.76 -13.30
C ALA A 154 12.71 8.75 -14.45
N ARG A 155 12.68 8.27 -15.70
CA ARG A 155 12.44 9.08 -16.91
C ARG A 155 11.08 9.78 -16.95
N HIS A 156 10.11 9.32 -16.15
CA HIS A 156 8.75 9.86 -16.15
C HIS A 156 8.55 11.01 -15.16
N GLY A 157 9.46 11.22 -14.20
CA GLY A 157 9.33 12.26 -13.17
C GLY A 157 8.06 12.14 -12.31
N ALA A 158 7.45 10.95 -12.28
CA ALA A 158 6.27 10.66 -11.48
C ALA A 158 6.62 10.63 -9.97
N THR A 159 5.65 10.68 -9.09
CA THR A 159 5.91 10.33 -7.69
C THR A 159 6.29 8.85 -7.61
N MET A 160 7.43 8.54 -7.00
CA MET A 160 7.93 7.17 -6.89
C MET A 160 8.07 6.76 -5.43
N ALA A 161 7.61 5.55 -5.11
CA ALA A 161 7.86 4.89 -3.83
C ALA A 161 8.78 3.69 -4.06
N VAL A 162 10.01 3.76 -3.56
CA VAL A 162 11.03 2.72 -3.74
C VAL A 162 11.12 1.90 -2.47
N LEU A 163 10.77 0.62 -2.59
CA LEU A 163 10.83 -0.36 -1.53
C LEU A 163 12.14 -1.18 -1.63
N LEU A 164 12.51 -1.88 -0.55
CA LEU A 164 13.60 -2.88 -0.53
C LEU A 164 14.97 -2.34 -1.02
N SER A 165 15.24 -1.04 -0.82
CA SER A 165 16.42 -0.36 -1.37
C SER A 165 17.42 0.15 -0.31
N ALA A 166 17.08 0.12 0.98
CA ALA A 166 17.84 0.75 2.06
C ALA A 166 19.31 0.30 2.17
N ALA A 167 19.62 -0.95 1.82
CA ALA A 167 20.96 -1.49 1.89
C ALA A 167 21.92 -1.01 0.78
N ARG A 168 21.42 -0.26 -0.23
CA ARG A 168 22.20 0.17 -1.40
C ARG A 168 21.91 1.63 -1.77
N PRO A 169 22.25 2.57 -0.88
CA PRO A 169 21.91 3.98 -1.06
C PRO A 169 22.58 4.63 -2.29
N ASP A 170 23.85 4.31 -2.57
CA ASP A 170 24.57 4.89 -3.73
C ASP A 170 23.97 4.43 -5.05
N GLU A 171 23.62 3.16 -5.15
CA GLU A 171 23.02 2.60 -6.36
C GLU A 171 21.63 3.21 -6.60
N LEU A 172 20.83 3.36 -5.54
CA LEU A 172 19.54 4.02 -5.64
C LEU A 172 19.67 5.46 -6.14
N GLN A 173 20.57 6.24 -5.54
CA GLN A 173 20.81 7.61 -5.96
C GLN A 173 21.30 7.69 -7.41
N ALA A 174 22.22 6.80 -7.80
CA ALA A 174 22.74 6.76 -9.17
C ALA A 174 21.67 6.41 -10.20
N GLU A 175 20.76 5.45 -9.91
CA GLU A 175 19.64 5.12 -10.80
C GLU A 175 18.64 6.27 -10.92
N LEU A 176 18.37 7.00 -9.83
CA LEU A 176 17.50 8.18 -9.82
C LEU A 176 18.08 9.37 -10.58
N LEU A 177 19.41 9.51 -10.66
CA LEU A 177 20.12 10.57 -11.41
C LEU A 177 20.70 10.08 -12.75
N GLY A 178 20.26 8.93 -13.24
CA GLY A 178 20.70 8.40 -14.51
C GLY A 178 20.49 9.38 -15.69
N PRO A 179 21.15 9.17 -16.84
CA PRO A 179 21.18 10.11 -17.95
C PRO A 179 19.80 10.42 -18.55
N ASP A 180 18.87 9.48 -18.47
CA ASP A 180 17.50 9.62 -18.99
C ASP A 180 16.49 10.00 -17.90
N SER A 181 16.95 10.29 -16.69
CA SER A 181 16.08 10.63 -15.57
C SER A 181 15.46 12.01 -15.73
N ALA A 182 14.17 12.14 -15.39
CA ALA A 182 13.50 13.41 -15.22
C ALA A 182 13.68 14.01 -13.81
N TYR A 183 14.23 13.25 -12.87
CA TYR A 183 14.58 13.78 -11.55
C TYR A 183 15.88 14.58 -11.62
N ARG A 184 15.99 15.55 -10.74
CA ARG A 184 17.15 16.46 -10.59
C ARG A 184 17.78 16.26 -9.22
N VAL A 185 18.97 16.78 -9.03
CA VAL A 185 19.66 16.76 -7.72
C VAL A 185 18.83 17.41 -6.61
N ASP A 186 18.01 18.39 -6.94
CA ASP A 186 17.13 19.13 -6.03
C ASP A 186 15.72 18.54 -5.92
N THR A 187 15.40 17.48 -6.66
CA THR A 187 14.10 16.79 -6.55
C THR A 187 13.89 16.29 -5.12
N PRO A 188 12.75 16.61 -4.47
CA PRO A 188 12.50 16.25 -3.09
C PRO A 188 12.43 14.73 -2.88
N THR A 189 12.97 14.31 -1.73
CA THR A 189 12.85 12.92 -1.22
C THR A 189 12.38 12.92 0.22
N VAL A 190 11.69 11.84 0.61
CA VAL A 190 11.39 11.53 2.01
C VAL A 190 11.74 10.09 2.28
N ILE A 191 12.62 9.87 3.24
CA ILE A 191 12.98 8.54 3.73
C ILE A 191 12.16 8.27 4.98
N VAL A 192 11.42 7.17 5.01
CA VAL A 192 10.68 6.73 6.19
C VAL A 192 11.19 5.36 6.61
N VAL A 193 11.77 5.31 7.79
CA VAL A 193 12.27 4.07 8.40
C VAL A 193 11.27 3.61 9.44
N ARG A 194 10.89 2.34 9.40
CA ARG A 194 9.99 1.70 10.38
C ARG A 194 8.72 2.52 10.62
N ALA A 195 8.04 2.89 9.53
CA ALA A 195 6.81 3.69 9.57
C ALA A 195 5.83 3.18 10.62
N THR A 196 5.38 4.05 11.50
CA THR A 196 4.43 3.81 12.60
C THR A 196 4.93 2.89 13.74
N TRP A 197 6.20 2.51 13.72
CA TRP A 197 6.84 1.82 14.84
C TRP A 197 7.30 2.86 15.90
N PRO A 198 7.55 2.43 17.15
CA PRO A 198 7.99 3.37 18.21
C PRO A 198 9.32 4.08 17.92
N ASP A 199 10.15 3.50 17.06
CA ASP A 199 11.46 4.01 16.65
C ASP A 199 11.45 4.48 15.18
N GLU A 200 10.28 4.97 14.70
CA GLU A 200 10.17 5.53 13.35
C GLU A 200 11.09 6.73 13.15
N GLN A 201 11.61 6.87 11.93
CA GLN A 201 12.37 8.04 11.51
C GLN A 201 11.82 8.55 10.19
N VAL A 202 11.73 9.88 10.08
CA VAL A 202 11.34 10.57 8.83
C VAL A 202 12.43 11.58 8.50
N VAL A 203 13.04 11.42 7.33
CA VAL A 203 14.12 12.31 6.86
C VAL A 203 13.68 12.94 5.54
N HIS A 204 13.62 14.27 5.51
CA HIS A 204 13.36 15.05 4.31
C HIS A 204 14.70 15.47 3.70
N GLY A 205 14.84 15.26 2.39
CA GLY A 205 16.07 15.58 1.66
C GLY A 205 15.78 15.80 0.18
N THR A 206 16.79 15.59 -0.62
CA THR A 206 16.73 15.66 -2.08
C THR A 206 17.39 14.43 -2.69
N VAL A 207 17.18 14.18 -3.98
CA VAL A 207 17.88 13.09 -4.66
C VAL A 207 19.40 13.24 -4.55
N GLY A 208 19.92 14.48 -4.53
CA GLY A 208 21.34 14.77 -4.39
C GLY A 208 21.94 14.38 -3.03
N THR A 209 21.15 14.39 -1.95
CA THR A 209 21.58 14.03 -0.58
C THR A 209 21.16 12.64 -0.17
N LEU A 210 20.33 11.95 -0.98
CA LEU A 210 19.63 10.72 -0.63
C LEU A 210 20.53 9.63 -0.05
N ALA A 211 21.71 9.40 -0.64
CA ALA A 211 22.59 8.33 -0.19
C ALA A 211 23.15 8.62 1.21
N ASP A 212 23.54 9.85 1.48
CA ASP A 212 24.05 10.27 2.79
C ASP A 212 22.93 10.30 3.84
N ASP A 213 21.78 10.81 3.47
CA ASP A 213 20.59 10.84 4.33
C ASP A 213 20.18 9.42 4.74
N LEU A 214 20.15 8.48 3.78
CA LEU A 214 19.80 7.09 4.06
C LEU A 214 20.84 6.39 4.95
N ARG A 215 22.14 6.66 4.73
CA ARG A 215 23.20 6.14 5.62
C ARG A 215 23.10 6.71 7.03
N ALA A 216 22.76 7.99 7.16
CA ALA A 216 22.61 8.64 8.45
C ALA A 216 21.51 8.01 9.32
N THR A 217 20.49 7.40 8.70
CA THR A 217 19.45 6.67 9.45
C THR A 217 19.97 5.37 10.09
N GLY A 218 21.07 4.81 9.59
CA GLY A 218 21.58 3.49 9.98
C GLY A 218 20.72 2.31 9.49
N ALA A 219 19.63 2.57 8.77
CA ALA A 219 18.71 1.53 8.32
C ALA A 219 19.26 0.75 7.10
N THR A 220 19.23 -0.57 7.19
CA THR A 220 19.53 -1.47 6.06
C THR A 220 18.31 -2.25 5.57
N MET A 221 17.19 -2.17 6.31
CA MET A 221 15.91 -2.78 5.99
C MET A 221 14.76 -1.92 6.53
N THR A 222 13.53 -2.28 6.19
CA THR A 222 12.30 -1.60 6.69
C THR A 222 12.30 -0.07 6.48
N ALA A 223 12.95 0.38 5.42
CA ALA A 223 12.90 1.77 4.97
C ALA A 223 12.22 1.86 3.59
N LEU A 224 11.46 2.93 3.41
CA LEU A 224 10.81 3.29 2.16
C LEU A 224 11.28 4.69 1.76
N VAL A 225 11.62 4.84 0.49
CA VAL A 225 12.04 6.12 -0.08
C VAL A 225 10.95 6.63 -1.01
N LEU A 226 10.41 7.81 -0.71
CA LEU A 226 9.52 8.55 -1.59
C LEU A 226 10.35 9.58 -2.37
N VAL A 227 10.05 9.75 -3.66
CA VAL A 227 10.77 10.66 -4.57
C VAL A 227 9.75 11.40 -5.45
N GLY A 228 9.97 12.68 -5.66
CA GLY A 228 9.21 13.46 -6.65
C GLY A 228 8.75 14.82 -6.17
N ASP A 229 8.37 15.67 -7.12
CA ASP A 229 7.98 17.07 -6.87
C ASP A 229 6.71 17.19 -6.00
N ALA A 230 5.88 16.14 -5.90
CA ALA A 230 4.73 16.10 -4.97
C ALA A 230 5.14 16.20 -3.49
N LEU A 231 6.40 15.90 -3.17
CA LEU A 231 6.93 15.93 -1.80
C LEU A 231 7.45 17.32 -1.40
N ALA A 232 7.49 18.29 -2.32
CA ALA A 232 7.93 19.65 -2.01
C ALA A 232 7.08 20.28 -0.90
N THR A 233 7.74 20.89 0.09
CA THR A 233 7.07 21.53 1.24
C THR A 233 6.44 22.88 0.92
N THR A 234 6.69 23.42 -0.27
CA THR A 234 6.11 24.68 -0.71
C THR A 234 4.61 24.59 -0.94
N GLU A 235 3.87 25.62 -0.56
CA GLU A 235 2.44 25.71 -0.85
C GLU A 235 2.20 25.60 -2.36
N SER A 236 1.32 24.71 -2.74
CA SER A 236 0.87 24.61 -4.12
C SER A 236 -0.31 25.56 -4.32
N GLU A 237 -0.15 26.58 -5.15
CA GLU A 237 -1.28 27.40 -5.61
C GLU A 237 -2.27 26.62 -6.48
N ARG A 238 -1.94 25.36 -6.81
CA ARG A 238 -2.70 24.51 -7.71
C ARG A 238 -3.87 23.87 -6.97
N ARG A 239 -5.08 24.22 -7.40
CA ARG A 239 -6.32 23.73 -6.81
C ARG A 239 -6.85 22.55 -7.61
N SER A 240 -7.30 21.54 -6.91
CA SER A 240 -8.09 20.45 -7.54
C SER A 240 -9.37 21.03 -8.15
N HIS A 241 -9.62 20.69 -9.41
CA HIS A 241 -10.90 21.04 -10.07
C HIS A 241 -12.11 20.47 -9.32
N LEU A 242 -11.96 19.33 -8.65
CA LEU A 242 -13.04 18.70 -7.87
C LEU A 242 -13.62 19.64 -6.82
N TYR A 243 -12.80 20.47 -6.19
CA TYR A 243 -13.23 21.45 -5.18
C TYR A 243 -13.33 22.89 -5.72
N ALA A 244 -13.11 23.09 -7.01
CA ALA A 244 -13.27 24.41 -7.61
C ALA A 244 -14.75 24.80 -7.62
N PRO A 245 -15.14 26.03 -7.18
CA PRO A 245 -16.54 26.47 -7.20
C PRO A 245 -17.19 26.39 -8.58
N ALA A 246 -16.43 26.72 -9.61
CA ALA A 246 -16.90 26.74 -11.01
C ALA A 246 -17.08 25.31 -11.61
N TYR A 247 -16.68 24.24 -10.89
CA TYR A 247 -16.76 22.87 -11.39
C TYR A 247 -18.05 22.17 -10.90
N THR A 248 -18.86 21.66 -11.86
CA THR A 248 -20.05 20.88 -11.57
C THR A 248 -19.69 19.39 -11.45
N THR A 249 -20.15 18.74 -10.38
CA THR A 249 -20.09 17.27 -10.20
C THR A 249 -21.52 16.70 -10.24
N ALA A 250 -21.65 15.38 -10.23
CA ALA A 250 -22.94 14.72 -10.09
C ALA A 250 -23.73 15.12 -8.81
N TYR A 251 -23.01 15.62 -7.79
CA TYR A 251 -23.58 15.95 -6.48
C TYR A 251 -23.54 17.44 -6.13
N ARG A 252 -22.91 18.27 -6.96
CA ARG A 252 -22.73 19.70 -6.70
C ARG A 252 -22.74 20.50 -7.99
N LEU A 253 -23.67 21.43 -8.10
CA LEU A 253 -23.67 22.40 -9.18
C LEU A 253 -22.56 23.45 -8.98
N ARG A 254 -22.06 24.00 -10.08
CA ARG A 254 -21.11 25.13 -10.06
C ARG A 254 -21.67 26.31 -9.26
N SER A 255 -20.83 27.03 -8.57
CA SER A 255 -21.16 28.25 -7.84
C SER A 255 -20.01 29.26 -8.00
N GLU A 256 -20.28 30.51 -7.62
CA GLU A 256 -19.20 31.51 -7.52
C GLU A 256 -18.36 31.30 -6.26
N ALA A 257 -17.14 31.81 -6.26
CA ALA A 257 -16.27 31.75 -5.10
C ALA A 257 -16.93 32.49 -3.91
N GLY A 258 -16.91 31.86 -2.74
CA GLY A 258 -17.55 32.41 -1.54
C GLY A 258 -19.07 32.23 -1.47
N SER A 259 -19.73 31.70 -2.51
CA SER A 259 -21.17 31.44 -2.54
C SER A 259 -21.47 29.99 -2.23
N ALA A 260 -22.55 29.73 -1.47
CA ALA A 260 -23.14 28.41 -1.28
C ALA A 260 -24.30 28.15 -2.26
N ALA A 261 -24.61 29.07 -3.17
CA ALA A 261 -25.67 28.91 -4.14
C ALA A 261 -25.46 27.68 -5.02
N GLY A 262 -26.52 26.88 -5.23
CA GLY A 262 -26.42 25.61 -5.97
C GLY A 262 -25.81 24.45 -5.24
N ARG A 263 -25.41 24.62 -3.96
CA ARG A 263 -24.93 23.51 -3.12
C ARG A 263 -26.09 22.83 -2.43
N PRO A 264 -26.20 21.50 -2.47
CA PRO A 264 -27.15 20.79 -1.62
C PRO A 264 -26.88 21.13 -0.15
N SER A 265 -27.92 21.33 0.65
CA SER A 265 -27.79 21.54 2.09
C SER A 265 -27.04 20.34 2.70
N ALA A 266 -25.97 20.59 3.42
CA ALA A 266 -25.16 19.56 4.06
C ALA A 266 -25.84 18.84 5.24
N ARG A 267 -27.12 19.17 5.53
CA ARG A 267 -27.90 18.57 6.61
C ARG A 267 -28.89 17.54 6.03
N ARG A 268 -28.42 16.33 5.76
CA ARG A 268 -29.28 15.15 5.88
C ARG A 268 -28.96 14.53 7.24
N SER A 269 -29.86 14.70 8.19
CA SER A 269 -29.84 13.89 9.41
C SER A 269 -30.05 12.42 9.01
N PRO A 270 -29.31 11.46 9.59
CA PRO A 270 -29.60 10.05 9.40
C PRO A 270 -31.05 9.79 9.81
N GLY A 271 -31.93 9.43 8.89
CA GLY A 271 -33.31 9.06 9.20
C GLY A 271 -34.41 9.76 8.41
N GLN A 272 -34.13 10.79 7.61
CA GLN A 272 -35.15 11.34 6.70
C GLN A 272 -35.05 10.68 5.32
N ALA A 273 -35.81 9.61 5.15
CA ALA A 273 -36.14 9.09 3.83
C ALA A 273 -36.97 10.16 3.07
N THR A 274 -36.53 10.54 1.90
CA THR A 274 -37.21 11.47 1.01
C THR A 274 -38.50 10.86 0.52
N GLN A 275 -39.65 11.40 0.98
CA GLN A 275 -40.85 11.45 0.19
C GLN A 275 -40.74 12.70 -0.70
N SER A 276 -40.20 12.58 -1.86
CA SER A 276 -40.47 13.47 -2.99
C SER A 276 -39.99 12.77 -4.26
N GLY A 277 -40.92 12.62 -5.14
CA GLY A 277 -40.90 11.76 -6.29
C GLY A 277 -39.81 12.08 -7.31
N GLU A 278 -39.66 11.11 -8.19
CA GLU A 278 -38.91 11.10 -9.43
C GLU A 278 -37.40 10.99 -9.29
N ASP A 279 -36.91 9.92 -8.61
CA ASP A 279 -35.67 9.29 -8.96
C ASP A 279 -35.90 8.36 -10.17
N ARG A 280 -35.54 8.81 -11.35
CA ARG A 280 -35.34 7.89 -12.46
C ARG A 280 -34.14 7.02 -12.11
N PRO A 281 -34.29 5.68 -12.10
CA PRO A 281 -33.15 4.80 -11.95
C PRO A 281 -32.19 5.04 -13.13
N VAL A 282 -30.93 5.31 -12.85
CA VAL A 282 -29.87 5.15 -13.85
C VAL A 282 -29.80 3.66 -14.12
N GLU A 283 -30.34 3.22 -15.25
CA GLU A 283 -30.08 1.88 -15.76
C GLU A 283 -28.55 1.74 -15.98
N LEU A 284 -27.90 1.09 -15.04
CA LEU A 284 -26.59 0.49 -15.29
C LEU A 284 -26.83 -0.64 -16.27
N GLY A 285 -26.45 -0.41 -17.52
CA GLY A 285 -26.55 -1.40 -18.59
C GLY A 285 -25.89 -2.70 -18.14
N ALA A 286 -26.73 -3.70 -17.92
CA ALA A 286 -26.33 -5.07 -17.79
C ALA A 286 -25.94 -5.57 -19.19
N ASP A 287 -24.66 -5.53 -19.53
CA ASP A 287 -24.08 -6.34 -20.60
C ASP A 287 -22.57 -6.33 -20.51
N HIS A 288 -22.03 -7.18 -19.62
CA HIS A 288 -20.73 -7.80 -19.80
C HIS A 288 -20.78 -9.21 -19.21
N GLN A 289 -21.38 -10.12 -19.98
CA GLN A 289 -21.12 -11.54 -19.81
C GLN A 289 -19.68 -11.81 -20.17
N ILE A 290 -18.85 -12.07 -19.17
CA ILE A 290 -17.52 -12.64 -19.36
C ILE A 290 -17.75 -14.12 -19.69
N SER A 291 -17.68 -14.45 -20.98
CA SER A 291 -17.63 -15.84 -21.45
C SER A 291 -16.30 -16.46 -21.04
N SER A 292 -16.35 -17.50 -20.26
CA SER A 292 -15.21 -18.38 -19.95
C SER A 292 -14.68 -19.02 -21.23
N PRO A 293 -13.34 -19.03 -21.48
CA PRO A 293 -12.79 -19.81 -22.58
C PRO A 293 -12.76 -21.28 -22.20
N THR A 294 -13.54 -22.09 -22.90
CA THR A 294 -13.36 -23.56 -22.96
C THR A 294 -12.00 -23.86 -23.62
N ARG A 295 -11.16 -24.60 -22.92
CA ARG A 295 -9.94 -25.20 -23.50
C ARG A 295 -10.27 -26.46 -24.31
N PRO A 296 -9.51 -26.72 -25.38
CA PRO A 296 -9.42 -28.08 -25.97
C PRO A 296 -8.57 -29.01 -25.11
#